data_9813b658e6354540aa63a29dba138298
#
_entry.id   9813b658e6354540aa63a29dba138298
#
_cell.length_a   1.000
_cell.length_b   1.000
_cell.length_c   1.000
_cell.angle_alpha   90.00
_cell.angle_beta   90.00
_cell.angle_gamma   90.00
#
_symmetry.space_group_name_H-M   'P 1'
#
loop_
_entity.id
_entity.type
_entity.pdbx_description
1 polymer ?
#
loop_
_entity_poly.entity_id
_entity_poly.type
_entity_poly.pdbx_seq_one_letter_code
_entity_poly.pdbx_strand_id
1 'polypeptide(L)'
;IPLSVNCWLDKGQIPGKYPTGGPVAKLMPVWKYAATSIDIYGPDIYIPAFLSTCDQYVKDGNPLYIAECATHSYAGIRELYVIGHYHGMCYSPFGFEDIGQPFTMMQGMLFGMDTSDELLKTPQNPEEYARINRYLTGLMPLLGAAYGSKRLQASISENGNEETLSFQAYDFKIAYESRFLSTKSGACLVLKMDANNFYVIVKDCAIAIKSTQDMLPYTDFLSVEEGHFEENGFVMERRLNGDEITTMAFEGVHLLKIKLFSYR
;
A
#
# COMPACT_ATOMS: atom_id res chain seq x y z
N ILE A 1 -11.44 5.85 -24.20
CA ILE A 1 -11.12 6.46 -22.89
C ILE A 1 -11.95 5.73 -21.87
N PRO A 2 -11.35 5.13 -20.82
CA PRO A 2 -12.11 4.49 -19.75
C PRO A 2 -13.01 5.49 -19.03
N LEU A 3 -14.21 5.03 -18.66
CA LEU A 3 -15.14 5.79 -17.84
C LEU A 3 -15.13 5.24 -16.41
N SER A 4 -14.95 6.13 -15.44
CA SER A 4 -15.07 5.79 -14.02
C SER A 4 -16.29 6.44 -13.39
N VAL A 5 -16.80 5.82 -12.34
CA VAL A 5 -17.84 6.39 -11.49
C VAL A 5 -17.43 6.29 -10.03
N ASN A 6 -17.59 7.39 -9.29
CA ASN A 6 -17.43 7.37 -7.84
C ASN A 6 -18.56 6.57 -7.20
N CYS A 7 -18.20 5.74 -6.26
CA CYS A 7 -19.11 4.82 -5.61
C CYS A 7 -19.29 5.18 -4.15
N TRP A 8 -20.53 5.41 -3.77
CA TRP A 8 -20.88 5.59 -2.37
C TRP A 8 -20.78 4.26 -1.60
N LEU A 9 -20.39 4.31 -0.35
CA LEU A 9 -20.36 3.14 0.52
C LEU A 9 -21.71 2.94 1.22
N ASP A 10 -22.16 1.67 1.31
CA ASP A 10 -23.42 1.37 2.01
C ASP A 10 -23.30 1.37 3.54
N LYS A 11 -22.07 1.44 4.05
CA LYS A 11 -21.76 1.46 5.50
C LYS A 11 -22.43 0.33 6.30
N GLY A 12 -22.74 -0.79 5.65
CA GLY A 12 -23.40 -1.96 6.26
C GLY A 12 -24.80 -1.70 6.79
N GLN A 13 -25.59 -0.81 6.18
CA GLN A 13 -26.68 -0.14 6.86
C GLN A 13 -28.07 -0.34 6.27
N ILE A 14 -29.02 0.28 6.97
CA ILE A 14 -30.44 0.24 6.68
C ILE A 14 -30.70 0.96 5.36
N PRO A 15 -31.35 0.31 4.37
CA PRO A 15 -31.78 0.95 3.14
C PRO A 15 -32.53 2.26 3.41
N GLY A 16 -32.21 3.30 2.63
CA GLY A 16 -32.75 4.65 2.80
C GLY A 16 -31.89 5.59 3.62
N LYS A 17 -30.84 5.07 4.31
CA LYS A 17 -29.82 5.89 5.00
C LYS A 17 -28.54 6.08 4.17
N TYR A 18 -28.50 5.55 2.99
CA TYR A 18 -27.48 5.73 1.97
C TYR A 18 -28.13 5.67 0.58
N PRO A 19 -27.46 6.11 -0.50
CA PRO A 19 -28.00 6.00 -1.86
C PRO A 19 -28.14 4.55 -2.29
N THR A 20 -29.31 3.97 -2.06
CA THR A 20 -29.57 2.52 -2.24
C THR A 20 -29.58 2.06 -3.69
N GLY A 21 -29.77 2.97 -4.64
CA GLY A 21 -29.73 2.69 -6.09
C GLY A 21 -28.40 2.98 -6.74
N GLY A 22 -27.41 3.55 -5.99
CA GLY A 22 -26.09 3.86 -6.50
C GLY A 22 -25.21 2.63 -6.70
N PRO A 23 -24.04 2.81 -7.34
CA PRO A 23 -23.12 1.70 -7.65
C PRO A 23 -22.30 1.27 -6.41
N VAL A 24 -22.97 0.99 -5.30
CA VAL A 24 -22.33 0.38 -4.13
C VAL A 24 -21.85 -1.04 -4.45
N ALA A 25 -20.83 -1.53 -3.74
CA ALA A 25 -20.17 -2.80 -4.07
C ALA A 25 -21.15 -3.97 -4.30
N LYS A 26 -22.17 -4.12 -3.45
CA LYS A 26 -23.18 -5.19 -3.58
C LYS A 26 -24.07 -5.08 -4.82
N LEU A 27 -24.21 -3.88 -5.40
CA LEU A 27 -24.99 -3.63 -6.62
C LEU A 27 -24.11 -3.52 -7.87
N MET A 28 -22.79 -3.58 -7.73
CA MET A 28 -21.84 -3.48 -8.85
C MET A 28 -22.16 -4.48 -9.99
N PRO A 29 -22.51 -5.76 -9.74
CA PRO A 29 -22.90 -6.67 -10.81
C PRO A 29 -24.12 -6.19 -11.62
N VAL A 30 -25.09 -5.57 -10.96
CA VAL A 30 -26.29 -5.01 -11.62
C VAL A 30 -25.91 -3.81 -12.50
N TRP A 31 -25.06 -2.94 -11.98
CA TRP A 31 -24.54 -1.79 -12.72
C TRP A 31 -23.69 -2.21 -13.92
N LYS A 32 -22.80 -3.19 -13.76
CA LYS A 32 -22.01 -3.75 -14.87
C LYS A 32 -22.89 -4.34 -15.98
N TYR A 33 -24.02 -4.95 -15.61
CA TYR A 33 -24.96 -5.47 -16.59
C TYR A 33 -25.74 -4.35 -17.29
N ALA A 34 -26.21 -3.35 -16.56
CA ALA A 34 -27.09 -2.30 -17.08
C ALA A 34 -26.35 -1.13 -17.73
N ALA A 35 -25.14 -0.81 -17.25
CA ALA A 35 -24.35 0.34 -17.68
C ALA A 35 -22.98 -0.12 -18.20
N THR A 36 -22.99 -0.83 -19.33
CA THR A 36 -21.81 -1.46 -19.94
C THR A 36 -20.73 -0.49 -20.40
N SER A 37 -21.02 0.81 -20.42
CA SER A 37 -20.04 1.86 -20.74
C SER A 37 -19.18 2.29 -19.55
N ILE A 38 -19.48 1.83 -18.34
CA ILE A 38 -18.68 2.14 -17.15
C ILE A 38 -17.63 1.04 -16.99
N ASP A 39 -16.36 1.44 -17.05
CA ASP A 39 -15.22 0.52 -16.97
C ASP A 39 -14.76 0.33 -15.53
N ILE A 40 -14.88 1.38 -14.68
CA ILE A 40 -14.27 1.44 -13.35
C ILE A 40 -15.30 1.94 -12.32
N TYR A 41 -15.43 1.20 -11.24
CA TYR A 41 -16.24 1.56 -10.07
C TYR A 41 -15.28 1.88 -8.92
N GLY A 42 -15.11 3.18 -8.62
CA GLY A 42 -14.13 3.70 -7.67
C GLY A 42 -14.78 4.13 -6.36
N PRO A 43 -14.46 3.51 -5.21
CA PRO A 43 -15.05 3.89 -3.92
C PRO A 43 -14.48 5.19 -3.37
N ASP A 44 -15.34 5.96 -2.65
CA ASP A 44 -14.95 7.08 -1.81
C ASP A 44 -14.86 6.58 -0.37
N ILE A 45 -13.62 6.35 0.13
CA ILE A 45 -13.42 5.61 1.38
C ILE A 45 -13.09 6.56 2.53
N TYR A 46 -14.10 6.88 3.33
CA TYR A 46 -13.99 7.70 4.54
C TYR A 46 -14.36 6.94 5.82
N ILE A 47 -14.39 5.62 5.77
CA ILE A 47 -14.74 4.76 6.89
C ILE A 47 -13.52 3.97 7.39
N PRO A 48 -13.48 3.57 8.68
CA PRO A 48 -12.36 2.79 9.24
C PRO A 48 -12.10 1.47 8.51
N ALA A 49 -13.14 0.84 7.95
CA ALA A 49 -13.08 -0.45 7.26
C ALA A 49 -12.44 -0.36 5.85
N PHE A 50 -11.28 0.31 5.73
CA PHE A 50 -10.63 0.60 4.46
C PHE A 50 -10.30 -0.67 3.66
N LEU A 51 -9.54 -1.60 4.25
CA LEU A 51 -9.08 -2.82 3.55
C LEU A 51 -10.25 -3.69 3.10
N SER A 52 -11.22 -3.92 3.98
CA SER A 52 -12.40 -4.72 3.63
C SER A 52 -13.29 -4.07 2.58
N THR A 53 -13.25 -2.74 2.47
CA THR A 53 -13.89 -2.02 1.37
C THR A 53 -13.13 -2.27 0.05
N CYS A 54 -11.80 -2.16 0.05
CA CYS A 54 -10.99 -2.50 -1.12
C CYS A 54 -11.27 -3.92 -1.62
N ASP A 55 -11.34 -4.91 -0.71
CA ASP A 55 -11.68 -6.31 -1.03
C ASP A 55 -13.04 -6.46 -1.74
N GLN A 56 -13.99 -5.58 -1.45
CA GLN A 56 -15.29 -5.60 -2.11
C GLN A 56 -15.23 -5.01 -3.52
N TYR A 57 -14.39 -4.01 -3.74
CA TYR A 57 -14.30 -3.29 -5.01
C TYR A 57 -13.35 -3.91 -6.04
N VAL A 58 -12.51 -4.89 -5.65
CA VAL A 58 -11.69 -5.68 -6.62
C VAL A 58 -12.42 -6.90 -7.17
N LYS A 59 -13.64 -7.16 -6.70
CA LYS A 59 -14.45 -8.31 -7.18
C LYS A 59 -14.89 -8.12 -8.62
N ASP A 60 -15.22 -9.23 -9.26
CA ASP A 60 -15.78 -9.28 -10.63
C ASP A 60 -14.91 -8.59 -11.68
N GLY A 61 -13.56 -8.59 -11.47
CA GLY A 61 -12.60 -8.02 -12.40
C GLY A 61 -12.60 -6.48 -12.44
N ASN A 62 -13.18 -5.82 -11.43
CA ASN A 62 -13.08 -4.36 -11.31
C ASN A 62 -11.66 -3.97 -10.85
N PRO A 63 -10.93 -3.12 -11.60
CA PRO A 63 -9.64 -2.62 -11.12
C PRO A 63 -9.85 -1.70 -9.93
N LEU A 64 -9.00 -1.79 -8.90
CA LEU A 64 -9.11 -0.91 -7.76
C LEU A 64 -8.70 0.51 -8.14
N TYR A 65 -9.63 1.42 -7.98
CA TYR A 65 -9.46 2.85 -8.22
C TYR A 65 -10.05 3.60 -7.04
N ILE A 66 -9.22 4.04 -6.10
CA ILE A 66 -9.67 4.81 -4.94
C ILE A 66 -9.86 6.25 -5.39
N ALA A 67 -11.11 6.59 -5.74
CA ALA A 67 -11.46 7.91 -6.26
C ALA A 67 -11.27 9.00 -5.21
N GLU A 68 -11.64 8.69 -3.96
CA GLU A 68 -11.45 9.57 -2.81
C GLU A 68 -11.14 8.76 -1.54
N CYS A 69 -10.30 9.29 -0.68
CA CYS A 69 -10.11 8.74 0.67
C CYS A 69 -9.64 9.81 1.65
N ALA A 70 -9.70 9.46 2.96
CA ALA A 70 -9.27 10.35 4.03
C ALA A 70 -7.75 10.51 4.11
N THR A 71 -7.28 11.73 4.41
CA THR A 71 -5.87 12.10 4.62
C THR A 71 -5.47 12.01 6.09
N HIS A 72 -5.47 10.82 6.68
CA HIS A 72 -4.99 10.61 8.05
C HIS A 72 -3.66 9.86 8.06
N SER A 73 -3.09 9.59 9.25
CA SER A 73 -1.76 9.00 9.44
C SER A 73 -1.50 7.69 8.68
N TYR A 74 -2.54 6.95 8.29
CA TYR A 74 -2.41 5.72 7.52
C TYR A 74 -2.46 5.92 6.00
N ALA A 75 -2.64 7.16 5.51
CA ALA A 75 -2.78 7.39 4.07
C ALA A 75 -1.60 6.83 3.28
N GLY A 76 -0.37 7.10 3.71
CA GLY A 76 0.83 6.62 3.02
C GLY A 76 1.02 5.11 3.04
N ILE A 77 0.73 4.43 4.16
CA ILE A 77 0.85 2.96 4.22
C ILE A 77 -0.26 2.29 3.41
N ARG A 78 -1.46 2.86 3.38
CA ARG A 78 -2.57 2.39 2.55
C ARG A 78 -2.28 2.55 1.06
N GLU A 79 -1.65 3.66 0.66
CA GLU A 79 -1.22 3.87 -0.72
C GLU A 79 -0.24 2.78 -1.19
N LEU A 80 0.82 2.51 -0.39
CA LEU A 80 1.77 1.44 -0.70
C LEU A 80 1.06 0.08 -0.85
N TYR A 81 0.11 -0.20 0.03
CA TYR A 81 -0.64 -1.46 -0.01
C TYR A 81 -1.60 -1.54 -1.21
N VAL A 82 -2.31 -0.45 -1.52
CA VAL A 82 -3.20 -0.39 -2.68
C VAL A 82 -2.43 -0.66 -3.97
N ILE A 83 -1.27 -0.04 -4.14
CA ILE A 83 -0.43 -0.22 -5.33
C ILE A 83 0.20 -1.62 -5.36
N GLY A 84 0.76 -2.08 -4.24
CA GLY A 84 1.55 -3.31 -4.21
C GLY A 84 0.73 -4.59 -4.08
N HIS A 85 -0.38 -4.56 -3.36
CA HIS A 85 -1.22 -5.75 -3.11
C HIS A 85 -2.38 -5.86 -4.09
N TYR A 86 -3.17 -4.79 -4.22
CA TYR A 86 -4.32 -4.77 -5.13
C TYR A 86 -3.95 -4.42 -6.56
N HIS A 87 -2.72 -3.99 -6.82
CA HIS A 87 -2.32 -3.39 -8.08
C HIS A 87 -3.26 -2.25 -8.47
N GLY A 88 -3.58 -1.39 -7.49
CA GLY A 88 -4.52 -0.29 -7.67
C GLY A 88 -4.03 0.73 -8.70
N MET A 89 -4.97 1.24 -9.49
CA MET A 89 -4.67 2.21 -10.56
C MET A 89 -4.63 3.64 -10.05
N CYS A 90 -5.31 3.91 -8.94
CA CYS A 90 -5.39 5.23 -8.34
C CYS A 90 -5.54 5.12 -6.82
N TYR A 91 -4.91 6.03 -6.12
CA TYR A 91 -5.12 6.31 -4.70
C TYR A 91 -5.15 7.82 -4.55
N SER A 92 -6.33 8.39 -4.23
CA SER A 92 -6.56 9.83 -4.27
C SER A 92 -7.06 10.36 -2.91
N PRO A 93 -6.16 10.81 -2.03
CA PRO A 93 -6.55 11.50 -0.81
C PRO A 93 -7.26 12.81 -1.13
N PHE A 94 -8.45 13.00 -0.57
CA PHE A 94 -9.24 14.20 -0.76
C PHE A 94 -8.72 15.36 0.12
N GLY A 95 -8.69 16.57 -0.43
CA GLY A 95 -8.13 17.73 0.27
C GLY A 95 -6.61 17.61 0.45
N PHE A 96 -5.92 17.21 -0.61
CA PHE A 96 -4.47 16.98 -0.59
C PHE A 96 -3.68 18.21 -0.11
N GLU A 97 -4.17 19.42 -0.37
CA GLU A 97 -3.62 20.68 0.11
C GLU A 97 -3.63 20.83 1.64
N ASP A 98 -4.54 20.10 2.30
CA ASP A 98 -4.67 20.07 3.76
C ASP A 98 -3.88 18.91 4.42
N ILE A 99 -3.10 18.16 3.64
CA ILE A 99 -2.29 17.07 4.19
C ILE A 99 -1.38 17.59 5.30
N GLY A 100 -1.35 16.90 6.43
CA GLY A 100 -0.65 17.38 7.64
C GLY A 100 -1.56 18.14 8.61
N GLN A 101 -2.81 18.37 8.25
CA GLN A 101 -3.82 18.93 9.14
C GLN A 101 -4.80 17.84 9.59
N PRO A 102 -5.24 17.84 10.86
CA PRO A 102 -6.31 16.95 11.31
C PRO A 102 -7.64 17.34 10.65
N PHE A 103 -8.52 16.36 10.45
CA PHE A 103 -9.86 16.65 9.95
C PHE A 103 -10.63 17.57 10.92
N THR A 104 -11.26 18.59 10.36
CA THR A 104 -12.21 19.43 11.12
C THR A 104 -13.52 18.67 11.34
N MET A 105 -14.26 19.04 12.38
CA MET A 105 -15.59 18.48 12.63
C MET A 105 -16.52 18.68 11.40
N MET A 106 -16.42 19.83 10.71
CA MET A 106 -17.23 20.10 9.51
C MET A 106 -16.89 19.16 8.36
N GLN A 107 -15.61 18.92 8.09
CA GLN A 107 -15.17 17.95 7.08
C GLN A 107 -15.66 16.54 7.45
N GLY A 108 -15.50 16.12 8.72
CA GLY A 108 -16.00 14.83 9.19
C GLY A 108 -17.50 14.66 8.97
N MET A 109 -18.29 15.66 9.28
CA MET A 109 -19.74 15.66 9.00
C MET A 109 -20.08 15.60 7.52
N LEU A 110 -19.37 16.41 6.69
CA LEU A 110 -19.56 16.44 5.24
C LEU A 110 -19.33 15.08 4.58
N PHE A 111 -18.24 14.41 4.96
CA PHE A 111 -17.89 13.09 4.44
C PHE A 111 -18.59 11.93 5.15
N GLY A 112 -19.45 12.23 6.13
CA GLY A 112 -20.17 11.22 6.91
C GLY A 112 -19.24 10.30 7.70
N MET A 113 -18.10 10.84 8.16
CA MET A 113 -17.12 10.13 8.97
C MET A 113 -17.59 10.04 10.43
N ASP A 114 -17.09 9.05 11.17
CA ASP A 114 -17.20 9.05 12.61
C ASP A 114 -16.20 10.06 13.21
N THR A 115 -16.68 11.24 13.57
CA THR A 115 -15.85 12.33 14.10
C THR A 115 -15.26 12.03 15.49
N SER A 116 -15.68 10.93 16.13
CA SER A 116 -15.08 10.43 17.36
C SER A 116 -13.84 9.55 17.13
N ASP A 117 -13.59 9.13 15.88
CA ASP A 117 -12.42 8.31 15.53
C ASP A 117 -11.12 9.10 15.75
N GLU A 118 -10.29 8.63 16.66
CA GLU A 118 -8.98 9.24 16.96
C GLU A 118 -8.04 9.24 15.75
N LEU A 119 -8.22 8.31 14.81
CA LEU A 119 -7.44 8.27 13.59
C LEU A 119 -7.59 9.56 12.76
N LEU A 120 -8.78 10.15 12.73
CA LEU A 120 -9.02 11.39 12.01
C LEU A 120 -8.32 12.61 12.64
N LYS A 121 -7.96 12.51 13.91
CA LYS A 121 -7.23 13.56 14.65
C LYS A 121 -5.72 13.48 14.43
N THR A 122 -5.24 12.39 13.85
CA THR A 122 -3.82 12.15 13.60
C THR A 122 -3.53 12.32 12.11
N PRO A 123 -3.03 13.49 11.68
CA PRO A 123 -2.80 13.76 10.26
C PRO A 123 -1.66 12.93 9.70
N GLN A 124 -1.65 12.75 8.39
CA GLN A 124 -0.50 12.20 7.68
C GLN A 124 0.69 13.16 7.78
N ASN A 125 1.88 12.64 8.06
CA ASN A 125 3.10 13.44 7.97
C ASN A 125 3.38 13.80 6.49
N PRO A 126 3.41 15.09 6.12
CA PRO A 126 3.57 15.52 4.72
C PRO A 126 4.91 15.11 4.12
N GLU A 127 6.00 15.16 4.90
CA GLU A 127 7.33 14.83 4.41
C GLU A 127 7.47 13.33 4.11
N GLU A 128 6.93 12.48 4.98
CA GLU A 128 6.89 11.03 4.76
C GLU A 128 6.01 10.69 3.55
N TYR A 129 4.86 11.32 3.43
CA TYR A 129 3.96 11.12 2.30
C TYR A 129 4.61 11.55 0.97
N ALA A 130 5.26 12.70 0.95
CA ALA A 130 6.02 13.16 -0.20
C ALA A 130 7.16 12.20 -0.57
N ARG A 131 7.81 11.58 0.43
CA ARG A 131 8.88 10.59 0.21
C ARG A 131 8.32 9.30 -0.40
N ILE A 132 7.19 8.79 0.11
CA ILE A 132 6.49 7.64 -0.48
C ILE A 132 6.18 7.90 -1.95
N ASN A 133 5.56 9.04 -2.26
CA ASN A 133 5.19 9.40 -3.62
C ASN A 133 6.41 9.57 -4.54
N ARG A 134 7.51 10.11 -4.04
CA ARG A 134 8.79 10.19 -4.79
C ARG A 134 9.31 8.81 -5.15
N TYR A 135 9.28 7.86 -4.21
CA TYR A 135 9.74 6.50 -4.46
C TYR A 135 8.81 5.75 -5.42
N LEU A 136 7.50 5.89 -5.26
CA LEU A 136 6.53 5.30 -6.18
C LEU A 136 6.68 5.88 -7.58
N THR A 137 6.82 7.20 -7.72
CA THR A 137 7.02 7.87 -9.01
C THR A 137 8.29 7.36 -9.70
N GLY A 138 9.39 7.24 -8.98
CA GLY A 138 10.64 6.72 -9.53
C GLY A 138 10.55 5.25 -9.96
N LEU A 139 9.78 4.45 -9.25
CA LEU A 139 9.53 3.05 -9.58
C LEU A 139 8.42 2.84 -10.61
N MET A 140 7.65 3.86 -10.98
CA MET A 140 6.42 3.73 -11.78
C MET A 140 6.58 2.89 -13.07
N PRO A 141 7.64 3.05 -13.90
CA PRO A 141 7.82 2.21 -15.08
C PRO A 141 7.97 0.73 -14.73
N LEU A 142 8.64 0.41 -13.63
CA LEU A 142 8.88 -0.95 -13.16
C LEU A 142 7.62 -1.55 -12.52
N LEU A 143 6.87 -0.75 -11.75
CA LEU A 143 5.58 -1.12 -11.17
C LEU A 143 4.57 -1.44 -12.28
N GLY A 144 4.48 -0.59 -13.30
CA GLY A 144 3.63 -0.81 -14.46
C GLY A 144 3.98 -2.10 -15.21
N ALA A 145 5.28 -2.40 -15.39
CA ALA A 145 5.73 -3.64 -16.00
C ALA A 145 5.48 -4.90 -15.12
N ALA A 146 5.26 -4.72 -13.83
CA ALA A 146 4.93 -5.79 -12.89
C ALA A 146 3.43 -5.90 -12.58
N TYR A 147 2.61 -4.98 -13.10
CA TYR A 147 1.17 -4.92 -12.85
C TYR A 147 0.49 -6.26 -13.14
N GLY A 148 -0.39 -6.71 -12.25
CA GLY A 148 -1.11 -7.98 -12.35
C GLY A 148 -0.23 -9.23 -12.16
N SER A 149 1.06 -9.09 -11.81
CA SER A 149 1.97 -10.21 -11.63
C SER A 149 2.36 -10.42 -10.17
N LYS A 150 2.71 -11.66 -9.79
CA LYS A 150 3.24 -11.99 -8.46
C LYS A 150 4.63 -11.39 -8.16
N ARG A 151 5.21 -10.64 -9.09
CA ARG A 151 6.47 -9.92 -8.87
C ARG A 151 6.30 -8.68 -7.99
N LEU A 152 5.09 -8.15 -7.92
CA LEU A 152 4.74 -7.01 -7.09
C LEU A 152 3.80 -7.47 -5.99
N GLN A 153 4.20 -7.28 -4.74
CA GLN A 153 3.41 -7.63 -3.56
C GLN A 153 3.62 -6.57 -2.50
N ALA A 154 2.65 -6.40 -1.62
CA ALA A 154 2.79 -5.53 -0.46
C ALA A 154 2.10 -6.14 0.77
N SER A 155 2.59 -5.72 1.93
CA SER A 155 2.07 -6.01 3.25
C SER A 155 1.74 -4.71 3.95
N ILE A 156 0.74 -4.73 4.82
CA ILE A 156 0.34 -3.61 5.67
C ILE A 156 -0.03 -4.10 7.06
N SER A 157 0.25 -3.30 8.05
CA SER A 157 -0.34 -3.46 9.38
C SER A 157 -0.78 -2.11 9.94
N GLU A 158 -1.95 -2.08 10.53
CA GLU A 158 -2.46 -0.95 11.32
C GLU A 158 -2.37 -1.24 12.83
N ASN A 159 -2.00 -2.47 13.23
CA ASN A 159 -2.07 -2.93 14.63
C ASN A 159 -0.98 -3.95 15.06
N GLY A 160 0.07 -4.15 14.25
CA GLY A 160 1.22 -4.98 14.61
C GLY A 160 1.21 -6.41 14.06
N ASN A 161 0.29 -6.77 13.17
CA ASN A 161 0.26 -8.09 12.55
C ASN A 161 1.51 -8.35 11.70
N GLU A 162 1.97 -9.62 11.66
CA GLU A 162 3.03 -10.07 10.76
C GLU A 162 2.43 -10.62 9.46
N GLU A 163 3.16 -10.51 8.36
CA GLU A 163 2.79 -11.11 7.08
C GLU A 163 4.02 -11.66 6.35
N THR A 164 3.80 -12.66 5.49
CA THR A 164 4.86 -13.22 4.64
C THR A 164 4.51 -13.03 3.18
N LEU A 165 5.38 -12.35 2.45
CA LEU A 165 5.30 -12.18 1.00
C LEU A 165 6.18 -13.23 0.34
N SER A 166 5.59 -14.09 -0.52
CA SER A 166 6.29 -15.23 -1.12
C SER A 166 6.66 -14.97 -2.57
N PHE A 167 7.94 -15.10 -2.87
CA PHE A 167 8.52 -14.98 -4.21
C PHE A 167 9.31 -16.27 -4.53
N GLN A 168 8.90 -16.99 -5.50
CA GLN A 168 9.46 -18.27 -5.98
C GLN A 168 10.68 -18.89 -5.23
N ALA A 169 11.75 -18.11 -4.97
CA ALA A 169 12.98 -18.55 -4.31
C ALA A 169 13.15 -18.01 -2.89
N TYR A 170 12.34 -17.02 -2.50
CA TYR A 170 12.49 -16.33 -1.22
C TYR A 170 11.14 -15.96 -0.61
N ASP A 171 11.06 -16.09 0.71
CA ASP A 171 9.99 -15.57 1.55
C ASP A 171 10.50 -14.33 2.31
N PHE A 172 9.74 -13.24 2.23
CA PHE A 172 9.94 -12.01 2.99
C PHE A 172 8.93 -12.00 4.14
N LYS A 173 9.40 -12.26 5.35
CA LYS A 173 8.61 -12.10 6.56
C LYS A 173 8.69 -10.66 7.02
N ILE A 174 7.55 -9.97 7.05
CA ILE A 174 7.42 -8.57 7.44
C ILE A 174 6.83 -8.53 8.84
N ALA A 175 7.51 -7.86 9.76
CA ALA A 175 7.07 -7.68 11.14
C ALA A 175 6.89 -6.19 11.47
N TYR A 176 5.77 -5.86 12.09
CA TYR A 176 5.41 -4.51 12.49
C TYR A 176 5.49 -4.27 13.99
N GLU A 177 5.84 -5.32 14.76
CA GLU A 177 6.13 -5.24 16.17
C GLU A 177 7.54 -5.74 16.43
N SER A 178 8.42 -4.85 16.87
CA SER A 178 9.82 -5.15 17.17
C SER A 178 10.32 -4.16 18.23
N ARG A 179 11.32 -4.59 19.02
CA ARG A 179 12.03 -3.69 19.96
C ARG A 179 12.74 -2.52 19.28
N PHE A 180 12.88 -2.55 17.98
CA PHE A 180 13.53 -1.52 17.16
C PHE A 180 12.53 -0.61 16.43
N LEU A 181 11.22 -0.75 16.70
CA LEU A 181 10.18 0.04 16.07
C LEU A 181 9.36 0.76 17.15
N SER A 182 9.09 2.03 16.93
CA SER A 182 8.30 2.87 17.85
C SER A 182 6.80 2.76 17.61
N THR A 183 6.38 2.23 16.48
CA THR A 183 4.97 2.06 16.08
C THR A 183 4.67 0.62 15.67
N LYS A 184 3.39 0.25 15.66
CA LYS A 184 2.87 -1.03 15.16
C LYS A 184 2.19 -0.91 13.80
N SER A 185 2.12 0.30 13.25
CA SER A 185 1.54 0.56 11.94
C SER A 185 2.63 0.81 10.91
N GLY A 186 2.52 0.15 9.76
CA GLY A 186 3.52 0.29 8.70
C GLY A 186 3.11 -0.43 7.43
N ALA A 187 3.96 -0.36 6.42
CA ALA A 187 3.79 -1.07 5.16
C ALA A 187 5.13 -1.48 4.55
N CYS A 188 5.08 -2.53 3.75
CA CYS A 188 6.21 -2.97 2.94
C CYS A 188 5.73 -3.31 1.54
N LEU A 189 6.29 -2.64 0.52
CA LEU A 189 6.07 -2.98 -0.88
C LEU A 189 7.33 -3.62 -1.44
N VAL A 190 7.21 -4.80 -2.02
CA VAL A 190 8.32 -5.55 -2.60
C VAL A 190 8.10 -5.75 -4.09
N LEU A 191 9.06 -5.30 -4.89
CA LEU A 191 9.11 -5.49 -6.33
C LEU A 191 10.28 -6.39 -6.71
N LYS A 192 9.98 -7.61 -7.15
CA LYS A 192 10.97 -8.55 -7.68
C LYS A 192 11.39 -8.16 -9.09
N MET A 193 12.66 -7.90 -9.28
CA MET A 193 13.23 -7.56 -10.58
C MET A 193 13.63 -8.80 -11.39
N ASP A 194 14.36 -9.70 -10.73
CA ASP A 194 14.78 -10.99 -11.29
C ASP A 194 14.87 -12.06 -10.18
N ALA A 195 15.63 -13.13 -10.39
CA ALA A 195 15.76 -14.22 -9.44
C ALA A 195 16.21 -13.76 -8.04
N ASN A 196 17.14 -12.78 -7.99
CA ASN A 196 17.85 -12.41 -6.76
C ASN A 196 17.81 -10.90 -6.45
N ASN A 197 17.22 -10.07 -7.31
CA ASN A 197 17.22 -8.63 -7.15
C ASN A 197 15.80 -8.10 -6.87
N PHE A 198 15.70 -7.20 -5.88
CA PHE A 198 14.45 -6.63 -5.40
C PHE A 198 14.59 -5.14 -5.15
N TYR A 199 13.54 -4.36 -5.43
CA TYR A 199 13.32 -3.06 -4.83
C TYR A 199 12.27 -3.19 -3.73
N VAL A 200 12.52 -2.53 -2.60
CA VAL A 200 11.64 -2.61 -1.43
C VAL A 200 11.41 -1.22 -0.88
N ILE A 201 10.14 -0.79 -0.81
CA ILE A 201 9.77 0.39 -0.03
C ILE A 201 9.28 -0.09 1.32
N VAL A 202 9.90 0.41 2.38
CA VAL A 202 9.53 0.11 3.77
C VAL A 202 9.05 1.37 4.48
N LYS A 203 8.04 1.20 5.33
CA LYS A 203 7.59 2.19 6.29
C LYS A 203 7.34 1.51 7.61
N ASP A 204 8.16 1.82 8.62
CA ASP A 204 8.02 1.32 10.00
C ASP A 204 7.82 -0.20 10.09
N CYS A 205 8.73 -0.97 9.54
CA CYS A 205 8.70 -2.42 9.61
C CYS A 205 10.10 -3.06 9.67
N ALA A 206 10.13 -4.30 10.09
CA ALA A 206 11.32 -5.16 10.04
C ALA A 206 11.12 -6.27 9.00
N ILE A 207 12.21 -6.66 8.31
CA ILE A 207 12.18 -7.66 7.25
C ILE A 207 13.14 -8.81 7.62
N ALA A 208 12.65 -10.04 7.52
CA ALA A 208 13.51 -11.22 7.53
C ALA A 208 13.29 -12.01 6.23
N ILE A 209 14.39 -12.40 5.57
CA ILE A 209 14.32 -13.07 4.27
C ILE A 209 14.86 -14.49 4.42
N LYS A 210 14.13 -15.47 3.85
CA LYS A 210 14.51 -16.88 3.86
C LYS A 210 14.45 -17.47 2.47
N SER A 211 15.37 -18.38 2.16
CA SER A 211 15.27 -19.21 0.96
C SER A 211 14.11 -20.21 1.10
N THR A 212 13.38 -20.43 0.01
CA THR A 212 12.38 -21.50 -0.13
C THR A 212 12.91 -22.68 -0.93
N GLN A 213 14.21 -22.69 -1.25
CA GLN A 213 14.86 -23.71 -2.08
C GLN A 213 15.47 -24.81 -1.20
N ASP A 214 14.95 -26.04 -1.28
CA ASP A 214 15.44 -27.18 -0.48
C ASP A 214 16.93 -27.45 -0.66
N MET A 215 17.46 -27.26 -1.85
CA MET A 215 18.88 -27.50 -2.17
C MET A 215 19.81 -26.35 -1.75
N LEU A 216 19.26 -25.17 -1.47
CA LEU A 216 19.96 -23.95 -1.07
C LEU A 216 19.21 -23.27 0.10
N PRO A 217 19.18 -23.91 1.28
CA PRO A 217 18.29 -23.49 2.37
C PRO A 217 18.71 -22.20 3.07
N TYR A 218 19.98 -21.80 2.91
CA TYR A 218 20.49 -20.58 3.54
C TYR A 218 20.43 -19.39 2.57
N THR A 219 20.19 -18.23 3.09
CA THR A 219 20.13 -16.96 2.32
C THR A 219 20.92 -15.90 3.03
N ASP A 220 21.64 -15.11 2.27
CA ASP A 220 22.34 -13.93 2.77
C ASP A 220 22.29 -12.79 1.73
N PHE A 221 22.71 -11.61 2.15
CA PHE A 221 22.71 -10.41 1.34
C PHE A 221 24.06 -10.26 0.58
N LEU A 222 23.98 -10.18 -0.74
CA LEU A 222 25.12 -9.74 -1.53
C LEU A 222 25.29 -8.20 -1.43
N SER A 223 24.18 -7.47 -1.42
CA SER A 223 24.14 -6.05 -1.09
C SER A 223 22.75 -5.61 -0.64
N VAL A 224 22.71 -4.62 0.25
CA VAL A 224 21.53 -3.83 0.59
C VAL A 224 21.91 -2.37 0.43
N GLU A 225 21.30 -1.71 -0.50
CA GLU A 225 21.58 -0.32 -0.88
C GLU A 225 20.33 0.51 -0.63
N GLU A 226 20.46 1.61 0.11
CA GLU A 226 19.41 2.62 0.28
C GLU A 226 19.64 3.77 -0.67
N GLY A 227 18.55 4.33 -1.24
CA GLY A 227 18.66 5.42 -2.19
C GLY A 227 17.31 5.86 -2.75
N HIS A 228 17.34 6.45 -3.92
CA HIS A 228 16.17 6.95 -4.64
C HIS A 228 16.35 6.79 -6.15
N PHE A 229 15.30 7.11 -6.91
CA PHE A 229 15.38 7.14 -8.37
C PHE A 229 15.53 8.57 -8.88
N GLU A 230 16.38 8.72 -9.88
CA GLU A 230 16.50 9.89 -10.76
C GLU A 230 16.23 9.49 -12.21
N GLU A 231 16.32 10.45 -13.13
CA GLU A 231 16.09 10.19 -14.58
C GLU A 231 16.95 9.05 -15.13
N ASN A 232 18.17 8.89 -14.61
CA ASN A 232 19.14 7.88 -15.07
C ASN A 232 19.05 6.55 -14.29
N GLY A 233 18.07 6.38 -13.40
CA GLY A 233 17.86 5.17 -12.64
C GLY A 233 18.11 5.31 -11.14
N PHE A 234 18.34 4.18 -10.48
CA PHE A 234 18.55 4.15 -9.03
C PHE A 234 19.89 4.78 -8.62
N VAL A 235 19.83 5.76 -7.74
CA VAL A 235 21.00 6.44 -7.13
C VAL A 235 21.15 5.92 -5.70
N MET A 236 22.27 5.28 -5.42
CA MET A 236 22.61 4.80 -4.09
C MET A 236 23.11 5.95 -3.22
N GLU A 237 22.46 6.16 -2.09
CA GLU A 237 22.89 7.12 -1.07
C GLU A 237 23.85 6.46 -0.07
N ARG A 238 23.52 5.23 0.37
CA ARG A 238 24.36 4.45 1.26
C ARG A 238 24.19 2.95 1.05
N ARG A 239 25.20 2.18 1.47
CA ARG A 239 25.12 0.72 1.56
C ARG A 239 25.02 0.33 3.04
N LEU A 240 24.02 -0.47 3.36
CA LEU A 240 23.83 -1.02 4.69
C LEU A 240 24.85 -2.15 4.91
N ASN A 241 25.34 -2.26 6.13
CA ASN A 241 26.29 -3.30 6.53
C ASN A 241 26.20 -3.60 8.03
N GLY A 242 26.91 -4.64 8.50
CA GLY A 242 26.99 -4.97 9.92
C GLY A 242 25.61 -5.13 10.59
N ASP A 243 25.41 -4.39 11.67
CA ASP A 243 24.18 -4.46 12.48
C ASP A 243 22.94 -4.02 11.73
N GLU A 244 23.06 -3.11 10.76
CA GLU A 244 21.94 -2.64 9.94
C GLU A 244 21.33 -3.78 9.10
N ILE A 245 22.17 -4.65 8.53
CA ILE A 245 21.72 -5.83 7.78
C ILE A 245 21.18 -6.91 8.72
N THR A 246 21.76 -7.04 9.91
CA THR A 246 21.36 -8.06 10.88
C THR A 246 19.96 -7.78 11.43
N THR A 247 19.62 -6.51 11.66
CA THR A 247 18.33 -6.13 12.21
C THR A 247 17.26 -5.94 11.15
N MET A 248 17.62 -5.38 9.99
CA MET A 248 16.71 -5.03 8.88
C MET A 248 15.40 -4.40 9.39
N ALA A 249 15.49 -3.55 10.40
CA ALA A 249 14.38 -2.83 10.99
C ALA A 249 14.51 -1.34 10.63
N PHE A 250 13.43 -0.76 10.13
CA PHE A 250 13.40 0.58 9.55
C PHE A 250 12.29 1.40 10.18
N GLU A 251 12.65 2.52 10.80
CA GLU A 251 11.73 3.58 11.20
C GLU A 251 11.67 4.65 10.12
N GLY A 252 10.46 5.13 9.81
CA GLY A 252 10.23 6.05 8.69
C GLY A 252 10.18 5.34 7.34
N VAL A 253 10.39 6.11 6.28
CA VAL A 253 10.22 5.63 4.88
C VAL A 253 11.56 5.48 4.20
N HIS A 254 11.86 4.29 3.68
CA HIS A 254 13.11 3.98 2.98
C HIS A 254 12.85 3.24 1.68
N LEU A 255 13.67 3.49 0.65
CA LEU A 255 13.74 2.70 -0.57
C LEU A 255 15.04 1.91 -0.60
N LEU A 256 14.91 0.60 -0.65
CA LEU A 256 16.03 -0.33 -0.65
C LEU A 256 16.14 -1.04 -2.01
N LYS A 257 17.37 -1.24 -2.45
CA LYS A 257 17.72 -2.18 -3.51
C LYS A 257 18.46 -3.34 -2.87
N ILE A 258 17.85 -4.51 -2.88
CA ILE A 258 18.36 -5.71 -2.23
C ILE A 258 18.80 -6.71 -3.27
N LYS A 259 20.01 -7.23 -3.09
CA LYS A 259 20.53 -8.37 -3.86
C LYS A 259 20.85 -9.52 -2.92
N LEU A 260 20.23 -10.67 -3.20
CA LEU A 260 20.35 -11.87 -2.39
C LEU A 260 21.21 -12.93 -3.08
N PHE A 261 21.70 -13.90 -2.29
CA PHE A 261 22.17 -15.17 -2.77
C PHE A 261 21.79 -16.29 -1.79
N SER A 262 21.64 -17.50 -2.32
CA SER A 262 21.36 -18.69 -1.51
C SER A 262 22.51 -19.67 -1.61
N TYR A 263 22.75 -20.42 -0.52
CA TYR A 263 23.88 -21.35 -0.42
C TYR A 263 23.52 -22.57 0.45
N ARG A 264 24.45 -23.55 0.48
CA ARG A 264 24.38 -24.78 1.29
C ARG A 264 25.19 -24.63 2.57
#